data_e66fecbe273ac9286f72a2819763c638
#
_entry.id   e66fecbe273ac9286f72a2819763c638
#
_cell.length_a   1.000
_cell.length_b   1.000
_cell.length_c   1.000
_cell.angle_alpha   90.00
_cell.angle_beta   90.00
_cell.angle_gamma   90.00
#
_symmetry.space_group_name_H-M   'P 1'
#
loop_
_entity.id
_entity.type
_entity.pdbx_description
1 polymer ?
#
loop_
_entity_poly.entity_id
_entity_poly.type
_entity_poly.pdbx_seq_one_letter_code
_entity_poly.pdbx_strand_id
1 'polypeptide(L)'
;MFDKEYVFYGKHADMVRKMTAKLSDEIGRGFFGTNYEIYQVAPFVGWIYKRRAAVDKNGETTKIFPDKMMKGKQDLVFNYRNIMALHFGDKSTEEIMHIAFGLDYKDQDRKEYDEIYDSYVLGGVEEMYEQIFEKNGANSVDEYIRNLYEFIEELNMRLYGTWDDLS
;
A
#
# COMPACT_ATOMS: atom_id res chain seq x y z
N MET A 1 16.76 -2.03 -1.05
CA MET A 1 15.45 -1.37 -0.87
C MET A 1 15.00 -1.38 0.59
N PHE A 2 14.92 -2.51 1.24
CA PHE A 2 14.31 -2.66 2.57
C PHE A 2 15.31 -2.64 3.75
N ASP A 3 16.50 -2.10 3.57
CA ASP A 3 17.55 -2.02 4.59
C ASP A 3 17.65 -0.61 5.24
N LYS A 4 16.81 0.32 4.79
CA LYS A 4 16.79 1.71 5.23
C LYS A 4 15.39 2.07 5.74
N GLU A 5 15.28 3.22 6.39
CA GLU A 5 13.98 3.80 6.70
C GLU A 5 13.17 4.06 5.43
N TYR A 6 11.85 3.93 5.54
CA TYR A 6 10.92 4.40 4.54
C TYR A 6 10.20 5.64 5.04
N VAL A 7 10.12 6.67 4.22
CA VAL A 7 9.55 7.96 4.60
C VAL A 7 8.35 8.28 3.72
N PHE A 8 7.20 8.48 4.34
CA PHE A 8 6.06 9.13 3.71
C PHE A 8 6.19 10.64 3.86
N TYR A 9 5.87 11.38 2.80
CA TYR A 9 6.01 12.84 2.72
C TYR A 9 4.65 13.49 2.46
N GLY A 10 4.51 14.75 2.88
CA GLY A 10 3.40 15.63 2.55
C GLY A 10 2.04 15.01 2.81
N LYS A 11 1.14 15.09 1.84
CA LYS A 11 -0.21 14.53 1.96
C LYS A 11 -0.24 13.04 2.34
N HIS A 12 0.71 12.24 1.85
CA HIS A 12 0.76 10.82 2.20
C HIS A 12 1.14 10.59 3.67
N ALA A 13 2.00 11.44 4.23
CA ALA A 13 2.30 11.39 5.66
C ALA A 13 1.07 11.72 6.51
N ASP A 14 0.28 12.71 6.10
CA ASP A 14 -0.95 13.09 6.81
C ASP A 14 -2.01 11.98 6.74
N MET A 15 -2.18 11.39 5.57
CA MET A 15 -3.09 10.23 5.37
C MET A 15 -2.68 9.05 6.26
N VAL A 16 -1.39 8.69 6.26
CA VAL A 16 -0.87 7.59 7.09
C VAL A 16 -1.06 7.87 8.58
N ARG A 17 -0.80 9.09 9.05
CA ARG A 17 -1.07 9.48 10.44
C ARG A 17 -2.55 9.35 10.80
N LYS A 18 -3.44 9.79 9.91
CA LYS A 18 -4.89 9.68 10.13
C LYS A 18 -5.34 8.23 10.25
N MET A 19 -4.85 7.35 9.38
CA MET A 19 -5.17 5.93 9.39
C MET A 19 -4.63 5.18 10.62
N THR A 20 -3.52 5.65 11.22
CA THR A 20 -2.92 5.07 12.43
C THR A 20 -3.35 5.76 13.72
N ALA A 21 -3.98 6.93 13.64
CA ALA A 21 -4.47 7.66 14.80
C ALA A 21 -5.62 6.91 15.49
N LYS A 22 -5.74 7.07 16.80
CA LYS A 22 -6.89 6.56 17.55
C LYS A 22 -8.19 7.10 16.97
N LEU A 23 -9.15 6.21 16.75
CA LEU A 23 -10.48 6.57 16.24
C LEU A 23 -11.30 7.31 17.29
N SER A 24 -11.21 6.85 18.55
CA SER A 24 -11.79 7.49 19.73
C SER A 24 -11.02 7.06 20.99
N ASP A 25 -11.24 7.72 22.10
CA ASP A 25 -10.66 7.32 23.38
C ASP A 25 -11.19 5.95 23.84
N GLU A 26 -12.42 5.61 23.52
CA GLU A 26 -13.06 4.33 23.84
C GLU A 26 -12.43 3.19 23.04
N ILE A 27 -12.23 3.36 21.73
CA ILE A 27 -11.61 2.35 20.84
C ILE A 27 -10.11 2.24 21.11
N GLY A 28 -9.46 3.35 21.42
CA GLY A 28 -8.06 3.40 21.84
C GLY A 28 -7.01 3.09 20.78
N ARG A 29 -7.43 2.76 19.53
CA ARG A 29 -6.55 2.42 18.40
C ARG A 29 -7.10 2.94 17.08
N GLY A 30 -6.22 3.01 16.06
CA GLY A 30 -6.57 3.32 14.67
C GLY A 30 -6.99 2.08 13.88
N PHE A 31 -7.32 2.25 12.61
CA PHE A 31 -7.56 1.15 11.68
C PHE A 31 -6.30 0.32 11.45
N PHE A 32 -5.16 0.97 11.42
CA PHE A 32 -3.84 0.33 11.37
C PHE A 32 -3.08 0.64 12.66
N GLY A 33 -2.35 -0.34 13.16
CA GLY A 33 -1.54 -0.17 14.36
C GLY A 33 -0.25 0.63 14.10
N THR A 34 0.28 0.55 12.88
CA THR A 34 1.57 1.16 12.51
C THR A 34 1.62 1.56 11.03
N ASN A 35 2.51 2.51 10.70
CA ASN A 35 2.82 2.87 9.32
C ASN A 35 3.30 1.68 8.49
N TYR A 36 3.95 0.71 9.14
CA TYR A 36 4.45 -0.51 8.51
C TYR A 36 3.31 -1.39 7.98
N GLU A 37 2.22 -1.54 8.73
CA GLU A 37 1.05 -2.29 8.27
C GLU A 37 0.42 -1.67 7.03
N ILE A 38 0.32 -0.33 7.00
CA ILE A 38 -0.13 0.40 5.81
C ILE A 38 0.81 0.12 4.63
N TYR A 39 2.12 0.20 4.84
CA TYR A 39 3.12 -0.05 3.80
C TYR A 39 3.05 -1.47 3.22
N GLN A 40 2.67 -2.46 4.04
CA GLN A 40 2.50 -3.84 3.58
C GLN A 40 1.27 -4.03 2.69
N VAL A 41 0.17 -3.36 2.99
CA VAL A 41 -1.12 -3.53 2.30
C VAL A 41 -1.25 -2.60 1.09
N ALA A 42 -0.77 -1.36 1.21
CA ALA A 42 -0.96 -0.31 0.22
C ALA A 42 -0.59 -0.69 -1.22
N PRO A 43 0.54 -1.36 -1.51
CA PRO A 43 0.91 -1.65 -2.91
C PRO A 43 -0.09 -2.57 -3.60
N PHE A 44 -0.71 -3.51 -2.88
CA PHE A 44 -1.76 -4.38 -3.44
C PHE A 44 -3.04 -3.60 -3.72
N VAL A 45 -3.46 -2.72 -2.80
CA VAL A 45 -4.61 -1.83 -3.03
C VAL A 45 -4.35 -0.94 -4.24
N GLY A 46 -3.19 -0.32 -4.32
CA GLY A 46 -2.79 0.50 -5.47
C GLY A 46 -2.86 -0.27 -6.78
N TRP A 47 -2.38 -1.51 -6.80
CA TRP A 47 -2.43 -2.35 -8.00
C TRP A 47 -3.87 -2.76 -8.37
N ILE A 48 -4.68 -3.19 -7.41
CA ILE A 48 -6.08 -3.61 -7.63
C ILE A 48 -6.92 -2.45 -8.20
N TYR A 49 -6.74 -1.25 -7.68
CA TYR A 49 -7.44 -0.04 -8.15
C TYR A 49 -6.74 0.65 -9.33
N LYS A 50 -5.63 0.09 -9.82
CA LYS A 50 -4.80 0.67 -10.91
C LYS A 50 -4.39 2.11 -10.60
N ARG A 51 -4.18 2.41 -9.32
CA ARG A 51 -3.84 3.73 -8.81
C ARG A 51 -2.37 3.81 -8.45
N ARG A 52 -1.70 4.79 -9.03
CA ARG A 52 -0.31 5.13 -8.75
C ARG A 52 -0.22 6.61 -8.40
N ALA A 53 0.65 6.96 -7.48
CA ALA A 53 0.89 8.35 -7.08
C ALA A 53 2.39 8.67 -7.04
N ALA A 54 2.70 9.94 -7.25
CA ALA A 54 4.06 10.45 -7.13
C ALA A 54 4.33 10.93 -5.71
N VAL A 55 5.61 10.95 -5.32
CA VAL A 55 6.04 11.50 -4.04
C VAL A 55 5.79 13.01 -4.02
N ASP A 56 5.04 13.47 -3.04
CA ASP A 56 4.93 14.89 -2.69
C ASP A 56 5.91 15.20 -1.56
N LYS A 57 7.01 15.87 -1.87
CA LYS A 57 8.04 16.21 -0.89
C LYS A 57 7.76 17.47 -0.08
N ASN A 58 6.59 18.07 -0.27
CA ASN A 58 6.16 19.24 0.50
C ASN A 58 5.48 18.82 1.79
N GLY A 59 5.70 19.54 2.87
CA GLY A 59 5.02 19.31 4.15
C GLY A 59 5.79 18.41 5.12
N GLU A 60 5.05 17.87 6.09
CA GLU A 60 5.62 17.03 7.14
C GLU A 60 5.92 15.62 6.66
N THR A 61 6.62 14.87 7.50
CA THR A 61 6.97 13.48 7.20
C THR A 61 6.57 12.54 8.32
N THR A 62 6.30 11.28 7.97
CA THR A 62 6.25 10.18 8.93
C THR A 62 7.03 9.00 8.36
N LYS A 63 7.59 8.15 9.22
CA LYS A 63 8.52 7.13 8.76
C LYS A 63 8.33 5.77 9.41
N ILE A 64 8.86 4.77 8.72
CA ILE A 64 9.08 3.42 9.23
C ILE A 64 10.59 3.30 9.49
N PHE A 65 10.96 2.97 10.71
CA PHE A 65 12.36 2.89 11.11
C PHE A 65 13.07 1.66 10.50
N PRO A 66 14.40 1.74 10.31
CA PRO A 66 15.17 0.68 9.65
C PRO A 66 15.04 -0.69 10.32
N ASP A 67 15.01 -0.75 11.64
CA ASP A 67 14.85 -2.00 12.40
C ASP A 67 13.52 -2.71 12.09
N LYS A 68 12.44 -1.95 11.92
CA LYS A 68 11.13 -2.50 11.53
C LYS A 68 11.14 -3.00 10.09
N MET A 69 11.76 -2.24 9.17
CA MET A 69 11.94 -2.65 7.77
C MET A 69 12.77 -3.92 7.66
N MET A 70 13.87 -4.02 8.40
CA MET A 70 14.75 -5.19 8.40
C MET A 70 14.08 -6.43 9.00
N LYS A 71 13.33 -6.29 10.09
CA LYS A 71 12.57 -7.41 10.68
C LYS A 71 11.52 -7.98 9.74
N GLY A 72 10.87 -7.13 8.98
CA GLY A 72 9.85 -7.51 8.00
C GLY A 72 10.37 -7.72 6.58
N LYS A 73 11.69 -7.74 6.37
CA LYS A 73 12.30 -7.77 5.03
C LYS A 73 11.79 -8.90 4.15
N GLN A 74 11.58 -10.09 4.71
CA GLN A 74 11.09 -11.24 3.93
C GLN A 74 9.69 -10.97 3.35
N ASP A 75 8.78 -10.44 4.16
CA ASP A 75 7.43 -10.09 3.74
C ASP A 75 7.44 -8.96 2.70
N LEU A 76 8.29 -7.96 2.91
CA LEU A 76 8.44 -6.83 1.98
C LEU A 76 9.02 -7.27 0.63
N VAL A 77 10.00 -8.17 0.64
CA VAL A 77 10.54 -8.77 -0.59
C VAL A 77 9.47 -9.60 -1.30
N PHE A 78 8.67 -10.36 -0.56
CA PHE A 78 7.53 -11.10 -1.11
C PHE A 78 6.52 -10.16 -1.78
N ASN A 79 6.11 -9.09 -1.09
CA ASN A 79 5.19 -8.09 -1.64
C ASN A 79 5.75 -7.46 -2.91
N TYR A 80 7.02 -7.05 -2.89
CA TYR A 80 7.68 -6.47 -4.05
C TYR A 80 7.65 -7.40 -5.26
N ARG A 81 8.03 -8.67 -5.07
CA ARG A 81 8.02 -9.68 -6.13
C ARG A 81 6.64 -9.86 -6.75
N ASN A 82 5.61 -9.93 -5.91
CA ASN A 82 4.24 -10.05 -6.39
C ASN A 82 3.80 -8.82 -7.20
N ILE A 83 4.05 -7.62 -6.69
CA ILE A 83 3.68 -6.38 -7.40
C ILE A 83 4.43 -6.27 -8.73
N MET A 84 5.72 -6.61 -8.77
CA MET A 84 6.48 -6.61 -10.03
C MET A 84 5.94 -7.65 -11.02
N ALA A 85 5.67 -8.86 -10.57
CA ALA A 85 5.09 -9.90 -11.42
C ALA A 85 3.71 -9.50 -11.97
N LEU A 86 2.88 -8.90 -11.14
CA LEU A 86 1.56 -8.41 -11.53
C LEU A 86 1.63 -7.20 -12.48
N HIS A 87 2.58 -6.29 -12.25
CA HIS A 87 2.74 -5.10 -13.09
C HIS A 87 3.24 -5.45 -14.50
N PHE A 88 4.18 -6.39 -14.59
CA PHE A 88 4.79 -6.83 -15.83
C PHE A 88 4.20 -8.16 -16.35
N GLY A 89 2.96 -8.46 -15.99
CA GLY A 89 2.32 -9.74 -16.34
C GLY A 89 2.11 -10.00 -17.84
N ASP A 90 2.32 -8.97 -18.68
CA ASP A 90 2.32 -9.07 -20.16
C ASP A 90 3.67 -9.50 -20.76
N LYS A 91 4.73 -9.52 -19.94
CA LYS A 91 6.07 -9.94 -20.36
C LYS A 91 6.23 -11.47 -20.32
N SER A 92 7.33 -11.95 -20.92
CA SER A 92 7.70 -13.37 -20.82
C SER A 92 8.00 -13.79 -19.37
N THR A 93 7.79 -15.05 -19.07
CA THR A 93 8.10 -15.62 -17.73
C THR A 93 9.55 -15.36 -17.33
N GLU A 94 10.49 -15.44 -18.27
CA GLU A 94 11.92 -15.20 -18.02
C GLU A 94 12.17 -13.75 -17.61
N GLU A 95 11.58 -12.79 -18.31
CA GLU A 95 11.67 -11.36 -17.98
C GLU A 95 11.03 -11.05 -16.62
N ILE A 96 9.84 -11.59 -16.34
CA ILE A 96 9.18 -11.44 -15.04
C ILE A 96 10.05 -11.98 -13.92
N MET A 97 10.64 -13.17 -14.10
CA MET A 97 11.54 -13.76 -13.12
C MET A 97 12.78 -12.91 -12.89
N HIS A 98 13.36 -12.35 -13.95
CA HIS A 98 14.50 -11.43 -13.83
C HIS A 98 14.12 -10.17 -13.03
N ILE A 99 13.02 -9.52 -13.37
CA ILE A 99 12.55 -8.29 -12.71
C ILE A 99 12.16 -8.55 -11.25
N ALA A 100 11.31 -9.54 -11.02
CA ALA A 100 10.73 -9.78 -9.69
C ALA A 100 11.73 -10.42 -8.70
N PHE A 101 12.66 -11.26 -9.18
CA PHE A 101 13.57 -12.01 -8.33
C PHE A 101 15.04 -11.55 -8.41
N GLY A 102 15.38 -10.67 -9.36
CA GLY A 102 16.70 -10.08 -9.50
C GLY A 102 17.04 -8.99 -8.47
N LEU A 103 16.54 -9.12 -7.24
CA LEU A 103 16.68 -8.11 -6.17
C LEU A 103 18.15 -7.78 -5.80
N ASP A 104 19.07 -8.67 -6.08
CA ASP A 104 20.49 -8.52 -5.76
C ASP A 104 21.30 -7.87 -6.89
N TYR A 105 20.68 -7.62 -8.04
CA TYR A 105 21.35 -6.97 -9.15
C TYR A 105 21.48 -5.46 -8.91
N LYS A 106 22.69 -4.94 -9.08
CA LYS A 106 23.01 -3.52 -9.13
C LYS A 106 22.70 -2.94 -10.51
N ASP A 107 21.49 -3.13 -10.98
CA ASP A 107 21.08 -2.75 -12.31
C ASP A 107 20.57 -1.30 -12.33
N GLN A 108 20.79 -0.59 -13.45
CA GLN A 108 20.20 0.75 -13.64
C GLN A 108 18.67 0.69 -13.62
N ASP A 109 18.11 -0.41 -14.10
CA ASP A 109 16.66 -0.66 -14.15
C ASP A 109 16.06 -0.81 -12.73
N ARG A 110 16.89 -1.13 -11.73
CA ARG A 110 16.45 -1.30 -10.35
C ARG A 110 15.76 -0.06 -9.80
N LYS A 111 16.29 1.12 -10.10
CA LYS A 111 15.70 2.37 -9.64
C LYS A 111 14.31 2.58 -10.21
N GLU A 112 14.11 2.26 -11.48
CA GLU A 112 12.80 2.35 -12.14
C GLU A 112 11.79 1.39 -11.49
N TYR A 113 12.20 0.15 -11.21
CA TYR A 113 11.33 -0.82 -10.55
C TYR A 113 10.97 -0.41 -9.11
N ASP A 114 11.91 0.15 -8.37
CA ASP A 114 11.67 0.68 -7.04
C ASP A 114 10.68 1.86 -7.09
N GLU A 115 10.80 2.77 -8.07
CA GLU A 115 9.87 3.88 -8.29
C GLU A 115 8.45 3.38 -8.68
N ILE A 116 8.36 2.32 -9.48
CA ILE A 116 7.08 1.67 -9.80
C ILE A 116 6.42 1.13 -8.52
N TYR A 117 7.17 0.37 -7.72
CA TYR A 117 6.66 -0.17 -6.46
C TYR A 117 6.18 0.94 -5.52
N ASP A 118 7.01 1.96 -5.29
CA ASP A 118 6.69 3.10 -4.44
C ASP A 118 5.44 3.85 -4.93
N SER A 119 5.27 3.97 -6.24
CA SER A 119 4.08 4.62 -6.80
C SER A 119 2.78 3.87 -6.48
N TYR A 120 2.82 2.53 -6.42
CA TYR A 120 1.68 1.73 -5.98
C TYR A 120 1.46 1.83 -4.47
N VAL A 121 2.52 1.89 -3.67
CA VAL A 121 2.41 2.18 -2.22
C VAL A 121 1.66 3.48 -2.00
N LEU A 122 2.09 4.55 -2.65
CA LEU A 122 1.48 5.87 -2.48
C LEU A 122 0.06 5.93 -3.04
N GLY A 123 -0.18 5.35 -4.21
CA GLY A 123 -1.52 5.24 -4.78
C GLY A 123 -2.49 4.44 -3.91
N GLY A 124 -2.01 3.37 -3.29
CA GLY A 124 -2.79 2.57 -2.35
C GLY A 124 -3.09 3.30 -1.04
N VAL A 125 -2.15 4.12 -0.54
CA VAL A 125 -2.39 5.01 0.61
C VAL A 125 -3.52 5.99 0.30
N GLU A 126 -3.49 6.63 -0.87
CA GLU A 126 -4.57 7.54 -1.30
C GLU A 126 -5.90 6.81 -1.40
N GLU A 127 -5.93 5.66 -2.05
CA GLU A 127 -7.16 4.89 -2.22
C GLU A 127 -7.77 4.47 -0.88
N MET A 128 -6.98 3.87 0.01
CA MET A 128 -7.46 3.49 1.35
C MET A 128 -7.99 4.69 2.12
N TYR A 129 -7.28 5.80 2.07
CA TYR A 129 -7.70 7.02 2.78
C TYR A 129 -9.03 7.56 2.25
N GLU A 130 -9.17 7.71 0.95
CA GLU A 130 -10.38 8.21 0.31
C GLU A 130 -11.58 7.28 0.57
N GLN A 131 -11.39 5.97 0.43
CA GLN A 131 -12.45 4.99 0.66
C GLN A 131 -12.93 4.96 2.13
N ILE A 132 -12.02 5.12 3.08
CA ILE A 132 -12.37 5.02 4.51
C ILE A 132 -12.86 6.37 5.07
N PHE A 133 -12.15 7.46 4.78
CA PHE A 133 -12.34 8.73 5.47
C PHE A 133 -13.09 9.79 4.66
N GLU A 134 -13.08 9.72 3.34
CA GLU A 134 -13.69 10.75 2.50
C GLU A 134 -14.95 10.28 1.76
N LYS A 135 -15.12 8.97 1.59
CA LYS A 135 -16.27 8.41 0.90
C LYS A 135 -17.58 8.89 1.55
N ASN A 136 -18.49 9.36 0.71
CA ASN A 136 -19.82 9.87 1.11
C ASN A 136 -19.78 11.06 2.10
N GLY A 137 -18.66 11.79 2.17
CA GLY A 137 -18.50 12.90 3.10
C GLY A 137 -18.48 12.48 4.58
N ALA A 138 -17.99 11.27 4.85
CA ALA A 138 -17.93 10.70 6.20
C ALA A 138 -17.19 11.62 7.18
N ASN A 139 -17.74 11.79 8.38
CA ASN A 139 -17.18 12.65 9.42
C ASN A 139 -17.30 12.08 10.84
N SER A 140 -17.74 10.84 10.98
CA SER A 140 -17.88 10.15 12.26
C SER A 140 -17.19 8.78 12.22
N VAL A 141 -16.86 8.25 13.41
CA VAL A 141 -16.23 6.93 13.54
C VAL A 141 -17.11 5.82 12.97
N ASP A 142 -18.40 5.88 13.21
CA ASP A 142 -19.35 4.88 12.68
C ASP A 142 -19.40 4.87 11.15
N GLU A 143 -19.31 6.04 10.54
CA GLU A 143 -19.24 6.17 9.08
C GLU A 143 -17.91 5.64 8.53
N TYR A 144 -16.79 5.90 9.20
CA TYR A 144 -15.50 5.33 8.80
C TYR A 144 -15.48 3.81 8.90
N ILE A 145 -16.08 3.22 9.94
CA ILE A 145 -16.18 1.77 10.10
C ILE A 145 -17.07 1.17 9.00
N ARG A 146 -18.20 1.80 8.69
CA ARG A 146 -19.07 1.37 7.59
C ARG A 146 -18.34 1.44 6.24
N ASN A 147 -17.65 2.55 5.97
CA ASN A 147 -16.86 2.72 4.74
C ASN A 147 -15.75 1.67 4.63
N LEU A 148 -15.07 1.34 5.73
CA LEU A 148 -14.07 0.27 5.75
C LEU A 148 -14.70 -1.08 5.39
N TYR A 149 -15.87 -1.40 5.95
CA TYR A 149 -16.58 -2.64 5.61
C TYR A 149 -16.92 -2.70 4.12
N GLU A 150 -17.52 -1.65 3.57
CA GLU A 150 -17.85 -1.55 2.15
C GLU A 150 -16.60 -1.65 1.26
N PHE A 151 -15.49 -1.06 1.68
CA PHE A 151 -14.22 -1.13 0.98
C PHE A 151 -13.66 -2.56 0.94
N ILE A 152 -13.73 -3.29 2.06
CA ILE A 152 -13.31 -4.71 2.12
C ILE A 152 -14.18 -5.57 1.21
N GLU A 153 -15.50 -5.37 1.20
CA GLU A 153 -16.41 -6.08 0.30
C GLU A 153 -16.09 -5.78 -1.17
N GLU A 154 -15.81 -4.53 -1.51
CA GLU A 154 -15.42 -4.15 -2.86
C GLU A 154 -14.07 -4.77 -3.28
N LEU A 155 -13.09 -4.82 -2.38
CA LEU A 155 -11.81 -5.50 -2.62
C LEU A 155 -12.03 -6.99 -2.90
N ASN A 156 -12.87 -7.65 -2.13
CA ASN A 156 -13.20 -9.06 -2.33
C ASN A 156 -13.85 -9.29 -3.70
N MET A 157 -14.79 -8.45 -4.10
CA MET A 157 -15.43 -8.55 -5.43
C MET A 157 -14.42 -8.33 -6.57
N ARG A 158 -13.47 -7.40 -6.41
CA ARG A 158 -12.44 -7.16 -7.44
C ARG A 158 -11.43 -8.30 -7.56
N LEU A 159 -11.18 -9.02 -6.47
CA LEU A 159 -10.20 -10.11 -6.44
C LEU A 159 -10.78 -11.45 -6.88
N TYR A 160 -12.03 -11.74 -6.50
CA TYR A 160 -12.62 -13.07 -6.63
C TYR A 160 -13.86 -13.12 -7.52
N GLY A 161 -14.34 -11.97 -7.99
CA GLY A 161 -15.63 -11.86 -8.66
C GLY A 161 -16.81 -12.03 -7.69
N THR A 162 -18.02 -12.10 -8.22
CA THR A 162 -19.18 -12.49 -7.44
C THR A 162 -19.22 -14.02 -7.30
N TRP A 163 -19.84 -14.54 -6.25
CA TRP A 163 -20.02 -15.99 -6.06
C TRP A 163 -20.71 -16.66 -7.25
N ASP A 164 -21.47 -15.89 -8.03
CA ASP A 164 -22.16 -16.33 -9.24
C ASP A 164 -21.21 -16.53 -10.43
N ASP A 165 -20.01 -15.89 -10.43
CA ASP A 165 -19.00 -16.05 -11.47
C ASP A 165 -18.11 -17.28 -11.24
N LEU A 166 -18.22 -17.95 -10.08
CA LEU A 166 -17.44 -19.12 -9.68
C LEU A 166 -18.23 -20.44 -9.76
N SER A 167 -19.49 -20.38 -10.17
CA SER A 167 -20.39 -21.51 -10.40
C SER A 167 -20.60 -21.70 -11.91
#